data_f72be5ef2b5b439a49fa4a1546db3f06
#
_entry.id   f72be5ef2b5b439a49fa4a1546db3f06
#
_cell.length_a   1.000
_cell.length_b   1.000
_cell.length_c   1.000
_cell.angle_alpha   90.00
_cell.angle_beta   90.00
_cell.angle_gamma   90.00
#
_symmetry.space_group_name_H-M   'P 1'
#
loop_
_entity.id
_entity.type
_entity.pdbx_description
1 polymer ?
#
loop_
_entity_poly.entity_id
_entity_poly.type
_entity_poly.pdbx_seq_one_letter_code
_entity_poly.pdbx_strand_id
1 'polypeptide(L)'
;MAKVYIITGPYGSGKTEFCIQLAKKIAGESSKKTVIADLDTVNLSFRSREKVEELMPLGIEVIGGHLDNNTAQDVPAVSFAFLSAMNQDKNLIIDLAGGRIGTNLLSHCYDYLKDAEYEFLCVLNSFRPDTQNAEKMVDFVRVISGAAKIKVTGLVSNGHMIHHTEKKHVTLCRKEVIKASEILQTKHYMTLIKKEFYEDLKNEINFSENVLIFDKLEMRKDYQ
;
A
#
# COMPACT_ATOMS: atom_id res chain seq x y z
N MET A 1 -9.00 18.59 -5.41
CA MET A 1 -9.20 17.36 -6.23
C MET A 1 -9.08 16.14 -5.32
N ALA A 2 -9.70 15.03 -5.69
CA ALA A 2 -9.52 13.77 -4.98
C ALA A 2 -8.08 13.29 -5.19
N LYS A 3 -7.45 12.77 -4.13
CA LYS A 3 -6.11 12.20 -4.23
C LYS A 3 -6.19 10.69 -4.36
N VAL A 4 -5.51 10.13 -5.36
CA VAL A 4 -5.49 8.69 -5.65
C VAL A 4 -4.17 8.11 -5.15
N TYR A 5 -4.25 7.08 -4.31
CA TYR A 5 -3.10 6.30 -3.84
C TYR A 5 -3.22 4.88 -4.39
N ILE A 6 -2.24 4.44 -5.13
CA ILE A 6 -2.17 3.10 -5.69
C ILE A 6 -1.07 2.35 -4.94
N ILE A 7 -1.42 1.25 -4.28
CA ILE A 7 -0.51 0.52 -3.41
C ILE A 7 -0.17 -0.84 -4.01
N THR A 8 1.12 -1.09 -4.17
CA THR A 8 1.67 -2.36 -4.65
C THR A 8 2.85 -2.81 -3.80
N GLY A 9 3.44 -3.95 -4.10
CA GLY A 9 4.61 -4.52 -3.42
C GLY A 9 4.65 -6.04 -3.52
N PRO A 10 5.73 -6.71 -3.09
CA PRO A 10 5.81 -8.16 -3.09
C PRO A 10 4.81 -8.80 -2.13
N TYR A 11 4.60 -10.11 -2.30
CA TYR A 11 3.78 -10.88 -1.37
C TYR A 11 4.33 -10.80 0.06
N GLY A 12 3.46 -10.58 1.03
CA GLY A 12 3.85 -10.48 2.44
C GLY A 12 4.63 -9.21 2.83
N SER A 13 4.68 -8.18 1.98
CA SER A 13 5.29 -6.89 2.32
C SER A 13 4.43 -6.02 3.25
N GLY A 14 3.15 -6.38 3.45
CA GLY A 14 2.21 -5.64 4.29
C GLY A 14 1.45 -4.54 3.55
N LYS A 15 1.17 -4.70 2.26
CA LYS A 15 0.39 -3.77 1.43
C LYS A 15 -0.96 -3.41 2.05
N THR A 16 -1.79 -4.42 2.30
CA THR A 16 -3.13 -4.25 2.87
C THR A 16 -3.10 -3.56 4.24
N GLU A 17 -2.14 -3.95 5.09
CA GLU A 17 -1.93 -3.26 6.37
C GLU A 17 -1.61 -1.77 6.16
N PHE A 18 -0.71 -1.47 5.22
CA PHE A 18 -0.39 -0.09 4.86
C PHE A 18 -1.61 0.66 4.32
N CYS A 19 -2.42 0.05 3.45
CA CYS A 19 -3.65 0.65 2.92
C CYS A 19 -4.60 1.05 4.05
N ILE A 20 -4.82 0.18 5.03
CA ILE A 20 -5.71 0.42 6.16
C ILE A 20 -5.16 1.54 7.06
N GLN A 21 -3.88 1.47 7.41
CA GLN A 21 -3.25 2.49 8.26
C GLN A 21 -3.20 3.86 7.57
N LEU A 22 -2.92 3.89 6.26
CA LEU A 22 -2.96 5.11 5.46
C LEU A 22 -4.38 5.69 5.38
N ALA A 23 -5.40 4.83 5.21
CA ALA A 23 -6.80 5.26 5.18
C ALA A 23 -7.22 5.90 6.51
N LYS A 24 -6.83 5.30 7.63
CA LYS A 24 -7.10 5.85 8.97
C LYS A 24 -6.44 7.21 9.16
N LYS A 25 -5.17 7.34 8.74
CA LYS A 25 -4.46 8.62 8.79
C LYS A 25 -5.17 9.68 7.96
N ILE A 26 -5.50 9.38 6.70
CA ILE A 26 -6.15 10.32 5.79
C ILE A 26 -7.55 10.71 6.28
N ALA A 27 -8.34 9.74 6.76
CA ALA A 27 -9.67 10.01 7.30
C ALA A 27 -9.64 10.91 8.54
N GLY A 28 -8.59 10.80 9.37
CA GLY A 28 -8.38 11.68 10.53
C GLY A 28 -7.90 13.09 10.18
N GLU A 29 -7.28 13.29 9.01
CA GLU A 29 -6.68 14.55 8.58
C GLU A 29 -7.51 15.31 7.53
N SER A 30 -8.45 14.63 6.88
CA SER A 30 -9.23 15.17 5.76
C SER A 30 -10.73 15.14 6.06
N SER A 31 -11.43 16.20 5.71
CA SER A 31 -12.89 16.24 5.71
C SER A 31 -13.53 15.44 4.56
N LYS A 32 -12.72 15.02 3.57
CA LYS A 32 -13.20 14.22 2.45
C LYS A 32 -13.34 12.76 2.85
N LYS A 33 -14.37 12.13 2.33
CA LYS A 33 -14.59 10.69 2.51
C LYS A 33 -13.39 9.91 1.95
N THR A 34 -12.97 8.87 2.67
CA THR A 34 -11.87 7.99 2.27
C THR A 34 -12.43 6.65 1.81
N VAL A 35 -11.95 6.17 0.69
CA VAL A 35 -12.39 4.90 0.09
C VAL A 35 -11.17 4.00 -0.11
N ILE A 36 -11.26 2.74 0.32
CA ILE A 36 -10.32 1.67 -0.03
C ILE A 36 -10.96 0.83 -1.13
N ALA A 37 -10.31 0.73 -2.29
CA ALA A 37 -10.66 -0.21 -3.34
C ALA A 37 -9.78 -1.46 -3.25
N ASP A 38 -10.37 -2.57 -2.80
CA ASP A 38 -9.69 -3.87 -2.69
C ASP A 38 -9.71 -4.57 -4.05
N LEU A 39 -8.58 -4.52 -4.74
CA LEU A 39 -8.37 -5.16 -6.03
C LEU A 39 -7.41 -6.37 -5.95
N ASP A 40 -7.13 -6.88 -4.75
CA ASP A 40 -6.38 -8.13 -4.57
C ASP A 40 -7.28 -9.33 -4.83
N THR A 41 -7.32 -9.79 -6.07
CA THR A 41 -8.07 -10.97 -6.51
C THR A 41 -7.33 -12.28 -6.25
N VAL A 42 -6.03 -12.22 -5.93
CA VAL A 42 -5.16 -13.39 -5.77
C VAL A 42 -5.14 -13.89 -4.33
N ASN A 43 -5.17 -12.98 -3.38
CA ASN A 43 -5.09 -13.31 -1.97
C ASN A 43 -6.48 -13.60 -1.41
N LEU A 44 -6.75 -14.85 -1.03
CA LEU A 44 -8.03 -15.24 -0.43
C LEU A 44 -8.15 -14.84 1.04
N SER A 45 -7.03 -14.56 1.70
CA SER A 45 -6.94 -14.17 3.10
C SER A 45 -6.27 -12.80 3.24
N PHE A 46 -6.54 -12.07 4.31
CA PHE A 46 -5.95 -10.74 4.57
C PHE A 46 -6.35 -9.68 3.56
N ARG A 47 -7.65 -9.50 3.36
CA ARG A 47 -8.22 -8.48 2.47
C ARG A 47 -8.78 -7.32 3.27
N SER A 48 -8.64 -6.09 2.77
CA SER A 48 -9.19 -4.89 3.42
C SER A 48 -10.72 -4.98 3.60
N ARG A 49 -11.43 -5.73 2.74
CA ARG A 49 -12.87 -6.00 2.87
C ARG A 49 -13.26 -6.81 4.12
N GLU A 50 -12.34 -7.54 4.75
CA GLU A 50 -12.59 -8.23 6.03
C GLU A 50 -12.72 -7.25 7.19
N LYS A 51 -12.40 -5.98 6.96
CA LYS A 51 -12.39 -4.91 7.96
C LYS A 51 -13.50 -3.87 7.78
N VAL A 52 -14.47 -4.11 6.91
CA VAL A 52 -15.57 -3.16 6.60
C VAL A 52 -16.25 -2.66 7.87
N GLU A 53 -16.65 -3.58 8.76
CA GLU A 53 -17.36 -3.24 10.01
C GLU A 53 -16.53 -2.36 10.96
N GLU A 54 -15.21 -2.50 10.93
CA GLU A 54 -14.29 -1.74 11.77
C GLU A 54 -13.92 -0.38 11.16
N LEU A 55 -13.92 -0.27 9.83
CA LEU A 55 -13.51 0.93 9.10
C LEU A 55 -14.68 1.89 8.85
N MET A 56 -15.89 1.38 8.69
CA MET A 56 -17.08 2.18 8.43
C MET A 56 -17.35 3.25 9.51
N PRO A 57 -17.23 2.96 10.82
CA PRO A 57 -17.39 3.99 11.86
C PRO A 57 -16.35 5.11 11.82
N LEU A 58 -15.21 4.87 11.16
CA LEU A 58 -14.14 5.85 10.96
C LEU A 58 -14.35 6.70 9.68
N GLY A 59 -15.49 6.58 9.00
CA GLY A 59 -15.76 7.28 7.75
C GLY A 59 -15.02 6.70 6.53
N ILE A 60 -14.49 5.47 6.65
CA ILE A 60 -13.77 4.78 5.59
C ILE A 60 -14.70 3.76 4.92
N GLU A 61 -14.94 3.94 3.64
CA GLU A 61 -15.69 3.01 2.80
C GLU A 61 -14.73 1.99 2.19
N VAL A 62 -15.09 0.72 2.18
CA VAL A 62 -14.32 -0.32 1.48
C VAL A 62 -15.17 -0.83 0.33
N ILE A 63 -14.65 -0.71 -0.88
CA ILE A 63 -15.24 -1.26 -2.10
C ILE A 63 -14.34 -2.38 -2.62
N GLY A 64 -14.90 -3.51 -2.96
CA GLY A 64 -14.13 -4.64 -3.48
C GLY A 64 -15.05 -5.82 -3.72
N GLY A 65 -14.82 -6.54 -4.82
CA GLY A 65 -15.77 -7.49 -5.36
C GLY A 65 -16.39 -8.47 -4.36
N HIS A 66 -17.67 -8.34 -4.12
CA HIS A 66 -18.54 -9.50 -4.19
C HIS A 66 -18.65 -9.85 -5.67
N LEU A 67 -17.66 -10.56 -6.16
CA LEU A 67 -17.85 -11.31 -7.38
C LEU A 67 -18.51 -12.60 -6.92
N ASP A 68 -19.81 -12.70 -7.15
CA ASP A 68 -20.49 -13.99 -7.11
C ASP A 68 -19.64 -14.97 -7.90
N ASN A 69 -19.32 -16.11 -7.29
CA ASN A 69 -18.37 -17.12 -7.74
C ASN A 69 -18.62 -17.70 -9.16
N ASN A 70 -19.41 -17.04 -10.00
CA ASN A 70 -19.92 -17.59 -11.26
C ASN A 70 -19.58 -16.80 -12.54
N THR A 71 -18.82 -15.72 -12.48
CA THR A 71 -18.51 -14.98 -13.73
C THR A 71 -17.00 -14.72 -13.85
N ALA A 72 -16.40 -15.42 -14.80
CA ALA A 72 -15.03 -15.18 -15.30
C ALA A 72 -14.88 -13.84 -16.07
N GLN A 73 -15.67 -12.80 -15.72
CA GLN A 73 -15.74 -11.51 -16.42
C GLN A 73 -15.36 -10.33 -15.53
N ASP A 74 -14.34 -10.48 -14.72
CA ASP A 74 -14.07 -9.63 -13.55
C ASP A 74 -13.39 -8.28 -13.84
N VAL A 75 -12.72 -8.14 -14.98
CA VAL A 75 -12.01 -6.91 -15.37
C VAL A 75 -12.96 -5.71 -15.56
N PRO A 76 -14.14 -5.84 -16.20
CA PRO A 76 -15.06 -4.72 -16.33
C PRO A 76 -15.63 -4.23 -15.01
N ALA A 77 -15.98 -5.13 -14.08
CA ALA A 77 -16.57 -4.75 -12.79
C ALA A 77 -15.57 -3.99 -11.89
N VAL A 78 -14.31 -4.42 -11.87
CA VAL A 78 -13.22 -3.72 -11.20
C VAL A 78 -12.99 -2.34 -11.82
N SER A 79 -13.01 -2.23 -13.14
CA SER A 79 -12.88 -0.96 -13.86
C SER A 79 -14.02 0.00 -13.54
N PHE A 80 -15.25 -0.48 -13.41
CA PHE A 80 -16.40 0.36 -13.03
C PHE A 80 -16.33 0.88 -11.58
N ALA A 81 -15.98 0.04 -10.62
CA ALA A 81 -15.81 0.45 -9.23
C ALA A 81 -14.68 1.47 -9.08
N PHE A 82 -13.58 1.26 -9.79
CA PHE A 82 -12.44 2.16 -9.86
C PHE A 82 -12.83 3.51 -10.47
N LEU A 83 -13.50 3.51 -11.63
CA LEU A 83 -13.94 4.73 -12.31
C LEU A 83 -14.97 5.51 -11.49
N SER A 84 -15.90 4.81 -10.85
CA SER A 84 -16.89 5.42 -9.98
C SER A 84 -16.22 6.13 -8.78
N ALA A 85 -15.20 5.51 -8.19
CA ALA A 85 -14.47 6.10 -7.07
C ALA A 85 -13.60 7.29 -7.52
N MET A 86 -12.98 7.24 -8.70
CA MET A 86 -12.18 8.34 -9.24
C MET A 86 -13.01 9.59 -9.57
N ASN A 87 -14.24 9.43 -10.02
CA ASN A 87 -15.12 10.53 -10.40
C ASN A 87 -15.78 11.23 -9.20
N GLN A 88 -15.52 10.79 -7.98
CA GLN A 88 -16.07 11.39 -6.77
C GLN A 88 -15.00 12.24 -6.06
N ASP A 89 -15.40 13.30 -5.37
CA ASP A 89 -14.49 14.12 -4.55
C ASP A 89 -14.14 13.41 -3.22
N LYS A 90 -13.47 12.24 -3.35
CA LYS A 90 -13.07 11.36 -2.26
C LYS A 90 -11.58 11.03 -2.37
N ASN A 91 -10.92 10.78 -1.24
CA ASN A 91 -9.59 10.16 -1.25
C ASN A 91 -9.75 8.67 -1.58
N LEU A 92 -9.03 8.19 -2.59
CA LEU A 92 -9.10 6.81 -3.05
C LEU A 92 -7.77 6.09 -2.77
N ILE A 93 -7.82 4.96 -2.08
CA ILE A 93 -6.68 4.07 -1.85
C ILE A 93 -6.97 2.75 -2.56
N ILE A 94 -6.10 2.35 -3.46
CA ILE A 94 -6.24 1.12 -4.26
C ILE A 94 -5.26 0.09 -3.73
N ASP A 95 -5.78 -0.99 -3.15
CA ASP A 95 -5.00 -2.13 -2.67
C ASP A 95 -4.88 -3.18 -3.77
N LEU A 96 -3.70 -3.25 -4.41
CA LEU A 96 -3.45 -4.16 -5.52
C LEU A 96 -2.91 -5.50 -5.05
N ALA A 97 -3.23 -6.55 -5.81
CA ALA A 97 -2.52 -7.82 -5.72
C ALA A 97 -1.00 -7.63 -5.86
N GLY A 98 -0.24 -8.48 -5.20
CA GLY A 98 1.22 -8.40 -5.22
C GLY A 98 1.84 -8.69 -6.60
N GLY A 99 2.95 -8.02 -6.90
CA GLY A 99 3.75 -8.27 -8.08
C GLY A 99 3.08 -7.90 -9.40
N ARG A 100 3.46 -8.62 -10.47
CA ARG A 100 3.00 -8.33 -11.84
C ARG A 100 1.50 -8.51 -12.05
N ILE A 101 0.85 -9.38 -11.29
CA ILE A 101 -0.58 -9.67 -11.45
C ILE A 101 -1.41 -8.41 -11.14
N GLY A 102 -1.17 -7.80 -9.99
CA GLY A 102 -1.88 -6.56 -9.62
C GLY A 102 -1.56 -5.40 -10.56
N THR A 103 -0.30 -5.29 -11.02
CA THR A 103 0.11 -4.19 -11.89
C THR A 103 -0.37 -4.33 -13.32
N ASN A 104 -0.61 -5.54 -13.82
CA ASN A 104 -1.25 -5.73 -15.11
C ASN A 104 -2.65 -5.12 -15.17
N LEU A 105 -3.38 -5.15 -14.06
CA LEU A 105 -4.69 -4.51 -13.95
C LEU A 105 -4.59 -2.98 -14.17
N LEU A 106 -3.55 -2.33 -13.65
CA LEU A 106 -3.34 -0.89 -13.86
C LEU A 106 -3.10 -0.53 -15.32
N SER A 107 -2.48 -1.40 -16.10
CA SER A 107 -2.25 -1.14 -17.53
C SER A 107 -3.55 -0.96 -18.32
N HIS A 108 -4.63 -1.58 -17.87
CA HIS A 108 -5.98 -1.39 -18.42
C HIS A 108 -6.65 -0.08 -17.97
N CYS A 109 -6.19 0.47 -16.85
CA CYS A 109 -6.68 1.73 -16.29
C CYS A 109 -5.80 2.93 -16.67
N TYR A 110 -4.78 2.73 -17.51
CA TYR A 110 -3.80 3.76 -17.87
C TYR A 110 -4.43 5.05 -18.38
N ASP A 111 -5.40 4.95 -19.29
CA ASP A 111 -6.05 6.12 -19.89
C ASP A 111 -6.80 6.99 -18.88
N TYR A 112 -7.22 6.42 -17.77
CA TYR A 112 -7.88 7.14 -16.69
C TYR A 112 -6.89 7.72 -15.69
N LEU A 113 -5.72 7.10 -15.55
CA LEU A 113 -4.68 7.52 -14.61
C LEU A 113 -3.76 8.60 -15.17
N LYS A 114 -3.52 8.62 -16.48
CA LYS A 114 -2.56 9.53 -17.12
C LYS A 114 -2.78 11.01 -16.82
N ASP A 115 -4.05 11.40 -16.65
CA ASP A 115 -4.47 12.79 -16.39
C ASP A 115 -4.86 13.04 -14.91
N ALA A 116 -4.75 12.00 -14.05
CA ALA A 116 -5.08 12.10 -12.64
C ALA A 116 -3.85 12.42 -11.79
N GLU A 117 -4.05 13.14 -10.69
CA GLU A 117 -3.02 13.27 -9.65
C GLU A 117 -3.01 12.01 -8.79
N TYR A 118 -1.96 11.19 -8.90
CA TYR A 118 -1.83 9.96 -8.15
C TYR A 118 -0.47 9.81 -7.47
N GLU A 119 -0.46 9.01 -6.42
CA GLU A 119 0.74 8.45 -5.80
C GLU A 119 0.74 6.93 -6.03
N PHE A 120 1.69 6.44 -6.82
CA PHE A 120 1.89 5.00 -7.01
C PHE A 120 3.00 4.52 -6.08
N LEU A 121 2.62 3.87 -4.99
CA LEU A 121 3.49 3.53 -3.87
C LEU A 121 3.82 2.04 -3.85
N CYS A 122 5.10 1.72 -3.71
CA CYS A 122 5.57 0.34 -3.56
C CYS A 122 5.98 0.08 -2.10
N VAL A 123 5.25 -0.82 -1.43
CA VAL A 123 5.54 -1.24 -0.05
C VAL A 123 6.58 -2.35 -0.07
N LEU A 124 7.73 -2.09 0.56
CA LEU A 124 8.91 -2.96 0.55
C LEU A 124 9.25 -3.45 1.95
N ASN A 125 9.68 -4.71 2.03
CA ASN A 125 10.17 -5.34 3.25
C ASN A 125 11.44 -6.12 2.95
N SER A 126 12.58 -5.71 3.52
CA SER A 126 13.88 -6.36 3.31
C SER A 126 13.99 -7.77 3.86
N PHE A 127 12.96 -8.23 4.60
CA PHE A 127 12.87 -9.61 5.12
C PHE A 127 12.00 -10.50 4.22
N ARG A 128 11.84 -10.12 2.95
CA ARG A 128 11.20 -10.93 1.90
C ARG A 128 12.22 -11.28 0.83
N PRO A 129 12.21 -12.52 0.28
CA PRO A 129 13.21 -12.99 -0.67
C PRO A 129 13.40 -12.09 -1.90
N ASP A 130 12.29 -11.49 -2.38
CA ASP A 130 12.28 -10.67 -3.59
C ASP A 130 12.82 -9.26 -3.37
N THR A 131 12.99 -8.82 -2.11
CA THR A 131 13.33 -7.43 -1.76
C THR A 131 14.33 -7.35 -0.59
N GLN A 132 15.28 -8.30 -0.49
CA GLN A 132 16.21 -8.41 0.63
C GLN A 132 17.19 -7.25 0.77
N ASN A 133 17.53 -6.58 -0.33
CA ASN A 133 18.47 -5.47 -0.39
C ASN A 133 18.02 -4.44 -1.43
N ALA A 134 18.73 -3.32 -1.48
CA ALA A 134 18.41 -2.21 -2.37
C ALA A 134 18.38 -2.61 -3.86
N GLU A 135 19.33 -3.45 -4.31
CA GLU A 135 19.41 -3.89 -5.70
C GLU A 135 18.18 -4.70 -6.10
N LYS A 136 17.78 -5.68 -5.28
CA LYS A 136 16.57 -6.47 -5.53
C LYS A 136 15.30 -5.60 -5.47
N MET A 137 15.25 -4.63 -4.56
CA MET A 137 14.15 -3.66 -4.51
C MET A 137 14.05 -2.85 -5.80
N VAL A 138 15.20 -2.38 -6.32
CA VAL A 138 15.29 -1.64 -7.59
C VAL A 138 14.76 -2.48 -8.74
N ASP A 139 15.22 -3.73 -8.86
CA ASP A 139 14.80 -4.64 -9.92
C ASP A 139 13.29 -4.92 -9.84
N PHE A 140 12.78 -5.19 -8.64
CA PHE A 140 11.35 -5.37 -8.41
C PHE A 140 10.54 -4.16 -8.85
N VAL A 141 10.93 -2.94 -8.45
CA VAL A 141 10.22 -1.69 -8.79
C VAL A 141 10.26 -1.41 -10.29
N ARG A 142 11.38 -1.69 -10.97
CA ARG A 142 11.49 -1.56 -12.43
C ARG A 142 10.53 -2.50 -13.17
N VAL A 143 10.45 -3.76 -12.73
CA VAL A 143 9.51 -4.74 -13.28
C VAL A 143 8.06 -4.30 -13.09
N ILE A 144 7.71 -3.79 -11.90
CA ILE A 144 6.37 -3.30 -11.59
C ILE A 144 6.02 -2.08 -12.44
N SER A 145 6.91 -1.10 -12.52
CA SER A 145 6.68 0.11 -13.33
C SER A 145 6.49 -0.21 -14.81
N GLY A 146 7.28 -1.15 -15.34
CA GLY A 146 7.15 -1.59 -16.73
C GLY A 146 5.82 -2.31 -17.00
N ALA A 147 5.38 -3.18 -16.08
CA ALA A 147 4.11 -3.90 -16.21
C ALA A 147 2.88 -2.98 -16.08
N ALA A 148 2.96 -1.98 -15.19
CA ALA A 148 1.88 -1.01 -14.96
C ALA A 148 1.76 0.06 -16.05
N LYS A 149 2.80 0.25 -16.86
CA LYS A 149 2.96 1.38 -17.81
C LYS A 149 2.95 2.77 -17.15
N ILE A 150 3.03 2.83 -15.83
CA ILE A 150 3.16 4.06 -15.05
C ILE A 150 4.32 3.91 -14.07
N LYS A 151 4.95 5.04 -13.72
CA LYS A 151 6.12 5.04 -12.85
C LYS A 151 5.70 4.99 -11.38
N VAL A 152 6.36 4.14 -10.59
CA VAL A 152 6.26 4.19 -9.12
C VAL A 152 6.78 5.55 -8.64
N THR A 153 5.95 6.27 -7.87
CA THR A 153 6.23 7.64 -7.42
C THR A 153 6.87 7.69 -6.04
N GLY A 154 6.75 6.60 -5.26
CA GLY A 154 7.32 6.55 -3.92
C GLY A 154 7.51 5.14 -3.39
N LEU A 155 8.52 4.97 -2.53
CA LEU A 155 8.79 3.73 -1.83
C LEU A 155 8.40 3.84 -0.37
N VAL A 156 7.76 2.79 0.14
CA VAL A 156 7.34 2.69 1.54
C VAL A 156 8.15 1.59 2.21
N SER A 157 8.82 1.91 3.31
CA SER A 157 9.54 0.91 4.10
C SER A 157 8.65 0.31 5.18
N ASN A 158 8.50 -1.00 5.17
CA ASN A 158 7.73 -1.78 6.14
C ASN A 158 8.53 -2.99 6.61
N GLY A 159 9.58 -2.73 7.39
CA GLY A 159 10.46 -3.76 7.94
C GLY A 159 9.79 -4.50 9.09
N HIS A 160 9.18 -5.65 8.79
CA HIS A 160 8.51 -6.44 9.82
C HIS A 160 8.75 -7.94 9.68
N MET A 161 8.73 -8.62 10.82
CA MET A 161 8.77 -10.08 10.98
C MET A 161 7.57 -10.58 11.80
N ILE A 162 6.42 -9.90 11.64
CA ILE A 162 5.18 -10.14 12.39
C ILE A 162 5.46 -10.05 13.91
N HIS A 163 5.33 -11.15 14.69
CA HIS A 163 5.58 -11.17 16.13
C HIS A 163 7.05 -11.00 16.51
N HIS A 164 7.95 -11.37 15.62
CA HIS A 164 9.40 -11.28 15.82
C HIS A 164 9.95 -9.94 15.32
N THR A 165 9.06 -8.95 15.11
CA THR A 165 9.51 -7.62 14.72
C THR A 165 10.24 -6.95 15.89
N GLU A 166 11.43 -6.45 15.60
CA GLU A 166 12.27 -5.69 16.49
C GLU A 166 12.65 -4.35 15.85
N LYS A 167 13.12 -3.38 16.61
CA LYS A 167 13.58 -2.08 16.11
C LYS A 167 14.58 -2.19 14.96
N LYS A 168 15.53 -3.13 15.07
CA LYS A 168 16.52 -3.39 14.02
C LYS A 168 15.91 -3.72 12.67
N HIS A 169 14.75 -4.39 12.64
CA HIS A 169 14.06 -4.72 11.39
C HIS A 169 13.54 -3.46 10.68
N VAL A 170 13.03 -2.50 11.45
CA VAL A 170 12.56 -1.21 10.93
C VAL A 170 13.74 -0.42 10.35
N THR A 171 14.83 -0.28 11.11
CA THR A 171 16.00 0.51 10.70
C THR A 171 16.73 -0.08 9.50
N LEU A 172 16.95 -1.42 9.48
CA LEU A 172 17.59 -2.11 8.37
C LEU A 172 16.76 -1.99 7.08
N CYS A 173 15.46 -2.26 7.16
CA CYS A 173 14.58 -2.14 5.99
C CYS A 173 14.56 -0.70 5.45
N ARG A 174 14.40 0.29 6.34
CA ARG A 174 14.42 1.71 5.95
C ARG A 174 15.71 2.09 5.22
N LYS A 175 16.87 1.65 5.72
CA LYS A 175 18.18 1.90 5.09
C LYS A 175 18.22 1.37 3.65
N GLU A 176 17.76 0.15 3.43
CA GLU A 176 17.74 -0.44 2.08
C GLU A 176 16.74 0.24 1.15
N VAL A 177 15.56 0.63 1.65
CA VAL A 177 14.55 1.36 0.87
C VAL A 177 15.04 2.77 0.49
N ILE A 178 15.75 3.46 1.38
CA ILE A 178 16.34 4.77 1.07
C ILE A 178 17.37 4.62 -0.06
N LYS A 179 18.30 3.67 0.03
CA LYS A 179 19.27 3.39 -1.05
C LYS A 179 18.57 3.09 -2.38
N ALA A 180 17.53 2.25 -2.35
CA ALA A 180 16.74 1.94 -3.54
C ALA A 180 16.06 3.18 -4.12
N SER A 181 15.56 4.08 -3.27
CA SER A 181 14.93 5.32 -3.70
C SER A 181 15.91 6.27 -4.39
N GLU A 182 17.14 6.36 -3.90
CA GLU A 182 18.23 7.12 -4.51
C GLU A 182 18.60 6.59 -5.90
N ILE A 183 18.78 5.26 -6.03
CA ILE A 183 19.10 4.60 -7.31
C ILE A 183 17.97 4.82 -8.34
N LEU A 184 16.71 4.74 -7.89
CA LEU A 184 15.53 4.91 -8.75
C LEU A 184 15.18 6.37 -9.02
N GLN A 185 15.83 7.32 -8.35
CA GLN A 185 15.47 8.74 -8.38
C GLN A 185 13.98 8.94 -8.06
N THR A 186 13.50 8.23 -7.05
CA THR A 186 12.13 8.33 -6.53
C THR A 186 12.16 8.68 -5.04
N LYS A 187 11.06 9.13 -4.47
CA LYS A 187 11.05 9.50 -3.05
C LYS A 187 10.93 8.28 -2.13
N HIS A 188 11.64 8.28 -1.00
CA HIS A 188 11.24 7.51 0.16
C HIS A 188 9.97 8.17 0.71
N TYR A 189 8.83 7.51 0.50
CA TYR A 189 7.52 8.10 0.80
C TYR A 189 7.23 8.07 2.30
N MET A 190 7.42 6.90 2.94
CA MET A 190 7.03 6.71 4.33
C MET A 190 7.70 5.46 4.95
N THR A 191 7.90 5.50 6.26
CA THR A 191 8.26 4.32 7.06
C THR A 191 7.10 3.96 7.99
N LEU A 192 6.68 2.68 8.00
CA LEU A 192 5.72 2.16 8.96
C LEU A 192 6.45 1.79 10.25
N ILE A 193 5.92 2.26 11.38
CA ILE A 193 6.50 2.01 12.69
C ILE A 193 5.40 1.74 13.70
N LYS A 194 5.51 0.61 14.40
CA LYS A 194 4.66 0.33 15.55
C LYS A 194 4.99 1.32 16.68
N LYS A 195 3.98 1.86 17.33
CA LYS A 195 4.11 2.92 18.36
C LYS A 195 5.10 2.55 19.45
N GLU A 196 5.14 1.28 19.87
CA GLU A 196 6.09 0.78 20.88
C GLU A 196 7.57 0.99 20.51
N PHE A 197 7.89 1.04 19.20
CA PHE A 197 9.25 1.25 18.71
C PHE A 197 9.56 2.73 18.42
N TYR A 198 8.52 3.55 18.25
CA TYR A 198 8.70 4.92 17.80
C TYR A 198 9.51 5.77 18.76
N GLU A 199 9.22 5.69 20.06
CA GLU A 199 9.88 6.50 21.07
C GLU A 199 11.40 6.28 21.13
N ASP A 200 11.82 5.03 20.93
CA ASP A 200 13.23 4.67 20.91
C ASP A 200 13.92 5.06 19.59
N LEU A 201 13.20 4.91 18.48
CA LEU A 201 13.76 5.15 17.15
C LEU A 201 13.78 6.63 16.74
N LYS A 202 12.92 7.47 17.33
CA LYS A 202 12.82 8.89 16.96
C LYS A 202 14.13 9.68 17.14
N ASN A 203 14.99 9.23 18.06
CA ASN A 203 16.29 9.86 18.31
C ASN A 203 17.43 9.26 17.48
N GLU A 204 17.27 8.02 16.99
CA GLU A 204 18.28 7.31 16.20
C GLU A 204 18.16 7.60 14.71
N ILE A 205 16.96 7.90 14.25
CA ILE A 205 16.67 8.16 12.86
C ILE A 205 16.07 9.56 12.80
N ASN A 206 16.63 10.40 11.93
CA ASN A 206 16.06 11.71 11.67
C ASN A 206 14.71 11.54 10.94
N PHE A 207 13.66 11.24 11.72
CA PHE A 207 12.30 11.03 11.25
C PHE A 207 11.59 12.35 10.97
N SER A 208 12.25 13.28 10.30
CA SER A 208 11.71 14.62 10.23
C SER A 208 10.32 14.72 9.62
N GLU A 209 9.85 13.79 8.77
CA GLU A 209 8.54 14.02 8.15
C GLU A 209 7.77 12.79 7.59
N ASN A 210 8.38 11.62 7.39
CA ASN A 210 7.76 10.54 6.61
C ASN A 210 7.54 9.25 7.41
N VAL A 211 6.77 9.33 8.49
CA VAL A 211 6.46 8.18 9.36
C VAL A 211 4.97 7.94 9.44
N LEU A 212 4.55 6.70 9.35
CA LEU A 212 3.21 6.23 9.69
C LEU A 212 3.31 5.40 10.97
N ILE A 213 2.84 5.99 12.08
CA ILE A 213 2.82 5.32 13.38
C ILE A 213 1.48 4.62 13.55
N PHE A 214 1.50 3.36 13.97
CA PHE A 214 0.30 2.58 14.25
C PHE A 214 0.43 1.84 15.60
N ASP A 215 -0.69 1.65 16.28
CA ASP A 215 -0.73 0.99 17.61
C ASP A 215 -0.71 -0.53 17.46
N LYS A 216 -1.53 -1.08 16.55
CA LYS A 216 -1.73 -2.52 16.35
C LYS A 216 -1.86 -2.87 14.88
N LEU A 217 -1.55 -4.12 14.56
CA LEU A 217 -1.82 -4.68 13.24
C LEU A 217 -3.32 -4.92 13.09
N GLU A 218 -3.90 -4.44 12.01
CA GLU A 218 -5.33 -4.59 11.74
C GLU A 218 -5.64 -5.94 11.09
N MET A 219 -4.75 -6.43 10.25
CA MET A 219 -4.97 -7.66 9.49
C MET A 219 -4.60 -8.95 10.24
N ARG A 220 -4.02 -8.84 11.44
CA ARG A 220 -3.53 -10.00 12.20
C ARG A 220 -3.84 -9.88 13.69
N LYS A 221 -5.14 -9.77 14.02
CA LYS A 221 -5.59 -9.69 15.42
C LYS A 221 -5.31 -10.95 16.24
N ASP A 222 -5.30 -12.11 15.60
CA ASP A 222 -5.09 -13.41 16.27
C ASP A 222 -3.64 -13.64 16.70
N TYR A 223 -2.81 -12.65 16.46
CA TYR A 223 -1.37 -12.69 16.69
C TYR A 223 -0.88 -11.53 17.56
N GLN A 224 -1.73 -11.02 18.41
CA GLN A 224 -1.38 -10.02 19.44
C GLN A 224 -1.10 -10.66 20.79
#